data_dc5f6294df091ea01c59c77e4734fa74
#
_entry.id   dc5f6294df091ea01c59c77e4734fa74
#
_cell.length_a   1.000
_cell.length_b   1.000
_cell.length_c   1.000
_cell.angle_alpha   90.00
_cell.angle_beta   90.00
_cell.angle_gamma   90.00
#
_symmetry.space_group_name_H-M   'P 1'
#
loop_
_entity.id
_entity.type
_entity.pdbx_description
1 polymer ?
#
loop_
_entity_poly.entity_id
_entity_poly.type
_entity_poly.pdbx_seq_one_letter_code
_entity_poly.pdbx_strand_id
1 'polypeptide(L)'
;RLGIPVLDVPWANSLADVRSITTMLGDELGAPETAKAMLAEMDREIDAARAGAPRPPVSGILYEPNGYASVGGITNEIMTMSGIVDVAPKSQLTRTGTLPVEAVVATAPELLILGGEARVGSARAYTILHHPALQALKGRTTMEFASLTPLLCPGPWSVGAAKTFGDLARKARALAPAKARH
;
A
#
# COMPACT_ATOMS: atom_id res chain seq x y z
N ARG A 1 -36.43 -18.77 -10.62
CA ARG A 1 -35.76 -17.83 -9.64
C ARG A 1 -35.78 -18.52 -8.28
N LEU A 2 -34.63 -18.64 -7.63
CA LEU A 2 -34.49 -19.39 -6.37
C LEU A 2 -34.96 -18.59 -5.14
N GLY A 3 -35.41 -17.35 -5.29
CA GLY A 3 -35.89 -16.50 -4.18
C GLY A 3 -34.80 -16.13 -3.16
N ILE A 4 -33.53 -16.30 -3.53
CA ILE A 4 -32.40 -15.95 -2.65
C ILE A 4 -32.19 -14.44 -2.71
N PRO A 5 -32.23 -13.72 -1.55
CA PRO A 5 -31.90 -12.30 -1.53
C PRO A 5 -30.43 -12.09 -1.92
N VAL A 6 -30.18 -11.08 -2.75
CA VAL A 6 -28.85 -10.71 -3.22
C VAL A 6 -28.58 -9.28 -2.74
N LEU A 7 -27.44 -9.08 -2.08
CA LEU A 7 -26.93 -7.77 -1.71
C LEU A 7 -25.75 -7.41 -2.62
N ASP A 8 -25.89 -6.35 -3.41
CA ASP A 8 -24.82 -5.82 -4.20
C ASP A 8 -23.90 -4.95 -3.35
N VAL A 9 -22.64 -5.36 -3.22
CA VAL A 9 -21.62 -4.62 -2.48
C VAL A 9 -20.74 -3.85 -3.46
N PRO A 10 -20.70 -2.51 -3.38
CA PRO A 10 -19.89 -1.70 -4.27
C PRO A 10 -18.39 -1.95 -4.03
N TRP A 11 -17.57 -1.68 -5.05
CA TRP A 11 -16.12 -1.78 -4.92
C TRP A 11 -15.57 -0.59 -4.12
N ALA A 12 -14.75 -0.88 -3.10
CA ALA A 12 -14.06 0.16 -2.32
C ALA A 12 -12.83 0.70 -3.07
N ASN A 13 -12.80 2.00 -3.33
CA ASN A 13 -11.67 2.70 -3.94
C ASN A 13 -10.93 3.63 -2.96
N SER A 14 -11.51 3.88 -1.82
CA SER A 14 -11.00 4.78 -0.76
C SER A 14 -11.30 4.22 0.62
N LEU A 15 -10.65 4.73 1.64
CA LEU A 15 -11.00 4.42 3.02
C LEU A 15 -12.38 4.97 3.39
N ALA A 16 -12.86 5.99 2.71
CA ALA A 16 -14.23 6.49 2.88
C ALA A 16 -15.25 5.46 2.36
N ASP A 17 -14.97 4.83 1.20
CA ASP A 17 -15.83 3.75 0.68
C ASP A 17 -15.82 2.55 1.63
N VAL A 18 -14.65 2.18 2.19
CA VAL A 18 -14.55 1.11 3.19
C VAL A 18 -15.47 1.39 4.38
N ARG A 19 -15.51 2.64 4.87
CA ARG A 19 -16.42 3.03 5.97
C ARG A 19 -17.89 2.85 5.59
N SER A 20 -18.27 3.39 4.45
CA SER A 20 -19.65 3.33 3.96
C SER A 20 -20.11 1.89 3.77
N ILE A 21 -19.29 1.06 3.14
CA ILE A 21 -19.57 -0.36 2.90
C ILE A 21 -19.65 -1.13 4.23
N THR A 22 -18.73 -0.87 5.17
CA THR A 22 -18.75 -1.54 6.48
C THR A 22 -20.02 -1.20 7.27
N THR A 23 -20.46 0.06 7.25
CA THR A 23 -21.71 0.49 7.88
C THR A 23 -22.90 -0.19 7.22
N MET A 24 -23.00 -0.12 5.89
CA MET A 24 -24.06 -0.76 5.11
C MET A 24 -24.18 -2.26 5.42
N LEU A 25 -23.05 -2.98 5.41
CA LEU A 25 -23.02 -4.41 5.73
C LEU A 25 -23.42 -4.68 7.16
N GLY A 26 -23.03 -3.83 8.12
CA GLY A 26 -23.45 -3.94 9.50
C GLY A 26 -24.96 -3.85 9.67
N ASP A 27 -25.59 -2.89 8.98
CA ASP A 27 -27.03 -2.69 9.02
C ASP A 27 -27.79 -3.84 8.35
N GLU A 28 -27.39 -4.24 7.14
CA GLU A 28 -28.04 -5.31 6.35
C GLU A 28 -27.89 -6.68 7.00
N LEU A 29 -26.80 -6.94 7.71
CA LEU A 29 -26.54 -8.21 8.40
C LEU A 29 -27.03 -8.20 9.87
N GLY A 30 -27.66 -7.13 10.34
CA GLY A 30 -28.14 -7.00 11.72
C GLY A 30 -27.01 -6.93 12.76
N ALA A 31 -25.84 -6.45 12.38
CA ALA A 31 -24.64 -6.35 13.22
C ALA A 31 -24.04 -4.93 13.28
N PRO A 32 -24.86 -3.85 13.46
CA PRO A 32 -24.38 -2.48 13.41
C PRO A 32 -23.33 -2.17 14.49
N GLU A 33 -23.43 -2.75 15.68
CA GLU A 33 -22.45 -2.52 16.74
C GLU A 33 -21.08 -3.15 16.41
N THR A 34 -21.08 -4.29 15.72
CA THR A 34 -19.83 -4.89 15.20
C THR A 34 -19.18 -3.99 14.17
N ALA A 35 -19.96 -3.45 13.22
CA ALA A 35 -19.46 -2.51 12.22
C ALA A 35 -18.84 -1.25 12.87
N LYS A 36 -19.53 -0.67 13.87
CA LYS A 36 -19.02 0.47 14.63
C LYS A 36 -17.69 0.15 15.33
N ALA A 37 -17.58 -1.02 15.96
CA ALA A 37 -16.36 -1.43 16.64
C ALA A 37 -15.19 -1.59 15.65
N MET A 38 -15.43 -2.20 14.47
CA MET A 38 -14.42 -2.33 13.40
C MET A 38 -13.96 -0.97 12.89
N LEU A 39 -14.89 -0.03 12.70
CA LEU A 39 -14.55 1.33 12.24
C LEU A 39 -13.79 2.12 13.32
N ALA A 40 -14.13 1.95 14.58
CA ALA A 40 -13.41 2.58 15.69
C ALA A 40 -11.96 2.04 15.80
N GLU A 41 -11.74 0.75 15.56
CA GLU A 41 -10.40 0.18 15.48
C GLU A 41 -9.63 0.73 14.30
N MET A 42 -10.24 0.77 13.10
CA MET A 42 -9.67 1.37 11.91
C MET A 42 -9.22 2.82 12.17
N ASP A 43 -10.02 3.62 12.89
CA ASP A 43 -9.67 5.00 13.24
C ASP A 43 -8.44 5.07 14.14
N ARG A 44 -8.36 4.21 15.16
CA ARG A 44 -7.20 4.14 16.05
C ARG A 44 -5.92 3.79 15.28
N GLU A 45 -6.00 2.83 14.35
CA GLU A 45 -4.85 2.45 13.52
C GLU A 45 -4.41 3.58 12.58
N ILE A 46 -5.36 4.32 11.98
CA ILE A 46 -5.08 5.49 11.14
C ILE A 46 -4.34 6.57 11.95
N ASP A 47 -4.83 6.88 13.15
CA ASP A 47 -4.23 7.91 14.00
C ASP A 47 -2.84 7.48 14.47
N ALA A 48 -2.66 6.22 14.85
CA ALA A 48 -1.36 5.67 15.21
C ALA A 48 -0.37 5.72 14.03
N ALA A 49 -0.80 5.38 12.82
CA ALA A 49 0.03 5.44 11.62
C ALA A 49 0.49 6.88 11.34
N ARG A 50 -0.43 7.84 11.37
CA ARG A 50 -0.14 9.27 11.17
C ARG A 50 0.82 9.84 12.21
N ALA A 51 0.62 9.46 13.49
CA ALA A 51 1.49 9.88 14.58
C ALA A 51 2.91 9.32 14.45
N GLY A 52 3.04 8.06 13.96
CA GLY A 52 4.33 7.37 13.77
C GLY A 52 5.01 7.65 12.43
N ALA A 53 4.38 8.39 11.53
CA ALA A 53 4.92 8.67 10.20
C ALA A 53 6.19 9.53 10.27
N PRO A 54 7.24 9.22 9.47
CA PRO A 54 8.45 10.05 9.42
C PRO A 54 8.16 11.43 8.84
N ARG A 55 8.87 12.44 9.37
CA ARG A 55 8.80 13.82 8.88
C ARG A 55 10.21 14.35 8.61
N PRO A 56 10.48 14.84 7.39
CA PRO A 56 9.62 14.84 6.22
C PRO A 56 9.32 13.41 5.71
N PRO A 57 8.24 13.22 4.93
CA PRO A 57 7.91 11.92 4.34
C PRO A 57 9.00 11.46 3.37
N VAL A 58 9.04 10.15 3.07
CA VAL A 58 9.96 9.57 2.09
C VAL A 58 9.28 9.39 0.74
N SER A 59 10.05 9.55 -0.34
CA SER A 59 9.58 9.15 -1.67
C SER A 59 9.54 7.62 -1.77
N GLY A 60 8.44 7.04 -2.25
CA GLY A 60 8.29 5.58 -2.33
C GLY A 60 7.52 5.12 -3.55
N ILE A 61 7.76 3.87 -3.94
CA ILE A 61 6.97 3.15 -4.93
C ILE A 61 6.62 1.78 -4.34
N LEU A 62 5.36 1.37 -4.46
CA LEU A 62 4.95 -0.01 -4.29
C LEU A 62 5.03 -0.71 -5.65
N TYR A 63 5.92 -1.72 -5.74
CA TYR A 63 6.19 -2.46 -6.96
C TYR A 63 5.88 -3.94 -6.75
N GLU A 64 4.96 -4.43 -7.52
CA GLU A 64 4.32 -5.73 -7.32
C GLU A 64 4.82 -6.77 -8.33
N PRO A 65 4.53 -8.07 -8.13
CA PRO A 65 4.82 -9.10 -9.11
C PRO A 65 4.29 -8.74 -10.50
N ASN A 66 4.96 -9.24 -11.56
CA ASN A 66 4.74 -8.88 -12.97
C ASN A 66 4.99 -7.38 -13.29
N GLY A 67 5.60 -6.63 -12.37
CA GLY A 67 5.87 -5.20 -12.58
C GLY A 67 4.64 -4.30 -12.41
N TYR A 68 3.61 -4.76 -11.71
CA TYR A 68 2.47 -3.92 -11.40
C TYR A 68 2.86 -2.82 -10.41
N ALA A 69 2.25 -1.67 -10.58
CA ALA A 69 2.25 -0.57 -9.62
C ALA A 69 0.89 0.14 -9.67
N SER A 70 0.54 0.80 -8.58
CA SER A 70 -0.73 1.52 -8.46
C SER A 70 -0.48 2.95 -8.02
N VAL A 71 -1.23 3.89 -8.59
CA VAL A 71 -1.28 5.28 -8.14
C VAL A 71 -2.70 5.61 -7.68
N GLY A 72 -2.84 6.23 -6.52
CA GLY A 72 -4.14 6.52 -5.93
C GLY A 72 -4.78 5.33 -5.22
N GLY A 73 -6.08 5.48 -4.88
CA GLY A 73 -6.85 4.47 -4.17
C GLY A 73 -6.40 4.24 -2.73
N ILE A 74 -6.91 3.17 -2.12
CA ILE A 74 -6.66 2.81 -0.71
C ILE A 74 -5.17 2.63 -0.43
N THR A 75 -4.44 1.99 -1.34
CA THR A 75 -2.99 1.77 -1.18
C THR A 75 -2.25 3.09 -1.03
N ASN A 76 -2.57 4.09 -1.87
CA ASN A 76 -1.94 5.41 -1.79
C ASN A 76 -2.34 6.17 -0.52
N GLU A 77 -3.59 6.03 -0.05
CA GLU A 77 -4.01 6.62 1.23
C GLU A 77 -3.21 6.02 2.40
N ILE A 78 -3.00 4.68 2.38
CA ILE A 78 -2.20 3.98 3.39
C ILE A 78 -0.73 4.39 3.31
N MET A 79 -0.14 4.47 2.11
CA MET A 79 1.22 4.99 1.94
C MET A 79 1.36 6.40 2.52
N THR A 80 0.43 7.29 2.18
CA THR A 80 0.44 8.68 2.63
C THR A 80 0.38 8.79 4.15
N MET A 81 -0.55 8.08 4.81
CA MET A 81 -0.63 8.11 6.28
C MET A 81 0.58 7.49 6.97
N SER A 82 1.30 6.62 6.27
CA SER A 82 2.56 6.00 6.74
C SER A 82 3.80 6.88 6.51
N GLY A 83 3.63 8.09 5.97
CA GLY A 83 4.73 9.00 5.67
C GLY A 83 5.49 8.67 4.39
N ILE A 84 4.80 8.09 3.40
CA ILE A 84 5.35 7.77 2.08
C ILE A 84 4.60 8.60 1.02
N VAL A 85 5.35 9.35 0.22
CA VAL A 85 4.84 10.01 -0.98
C VAL A 85 5.04 9.07 -2.15
N ASP A 86 3.95 8.65 -2.77
CA ASP A 86 4.01 7.83 -3.98
C ASP A 86 4.55 8.66 -5.15
N VAL A 87 5.71 8.24 -5.66
CA VAL A 87 6.41 8.88 -6.78
C VAL A 87 6.38 8.03 -8.06
N ALA A 88 5.53 7.01 -8.13
CA ALA A 88 5.32 6.27 -9.35
C ALA A 88 4.88 7.22 -10.49
N PRO A 89 5.47 7.09 -11.72
CA PRO A 89 5.19 8.01 -12.82
C PRO A 89 3.72 7.99 -13.24
N LYS A 90 2.95 9.00 -12.86
CA LYS A 90 1.52 9.14 -13.18
C LYS A 90 1.24 9.25 -14.68
N SER A 91 2.22 9.66 -15.48
CA SER A 91 2.13 9.66 -16.94
C SER A 91 2.04 8.26 -17.56
N GLN A 92 2.49 7.24 -16.82
CA GLN A 92 2.47 5.83 -17.26
C GLN A 92 1.38 5.01 -16.57
N LEU A 93 0.80 5.53 -15.50
CA LEU A 93 -0.20 4.85 -14.69
C LEU A 93 -1.40 5.77 -14.44
N THR A 94 -2.59 5.37 -14.88
CA THR A 94 -3.84 6.09 -14.54
C THR A 94 -4.40 5.64 -13.20
N ARG A 95 -4.24 4.37 -12.84
CA ARG A 95 -4.59 3.76 -11.54
C ARG A 95 -3.65 2.62 -11.22
N THR A 96 -3.89 1.44 -11.79
CA THR A 96 -3.05 0.25 -11.67
C THR A 96 -2.63 -0.18 -13.06
N GLY A 97 -1.37 -0.55 -13.22
CA GLY A 97 -0.83 -1.01 -14.49
C GLY A 97 0.59 -1.52 -14.34
N THR A 98 1.19 -1.93 -15.45
CA THR A 98 2.59 -2.34 -15.46
C THR A 98 3.49 -1.11 -15.58
N LEU A 99 4.44 -1.01 -14.66
CA LEU A 99 5.48 0.01 -14.67
C LEU A 99 6.79 -0.64 -15.10
N PRO A 100 7.41 -0.21 -16.21
CA PRO A 100 8.71 -0.73 -16.64
C PRO A 100 9.76 -0.54 -15.53
N VAL A 101 10.65 -1.52 -15.38
CA VAL A 101 11.72 -1.46 -14.37
C VAL A 101 12.62 -0.25 -14.56
N GLU A 102 12.82 0.19 -15.81
CA GLU A 102 13.59 1.38 -16.18
C GLU A 102 12.98 2.65 -15.60
N ALA A 103 11.64 2.74 -15.55
CA ALA A 103 10.94 3.88 -14.96
C ALA A 103 11.11 3.90 -13.43
N VAL A 104 11.09 2.74 -12.78
CA VAL A 104 11.40 2.61 -11.34
C VAL A 104 12.84 3.07 -11.07
N VAL A 105 13.80 2.61 -11.90
CA VAL A 105 15.23 2.97 -11.76
C VAL A 105 15.45 4.46 -12.02
N ALA A 106 14.79 5.03 -13.02
CA ALA A 106 14.90 6.46 -13.33
C ALA A 106 14.32 7.35 -12.22
N THR A 107 13.25 6.91 -11.58
CA THR A 107 12.65 7.63 -10.44
C THR A 107 13.55 7.59 -9.21
N ALA A 108 14.31 6.51 -8.99
CA ALA A 108 15.19 6.29 -7.85
C ALA A 108 14.57 6.69 -6.50
N PRO A 109 13.44 6.08 -6.09
CA PRO A 109 12.75 6.44 -4.85
C PRO A 109 13.64 6.16 -3.63
N GLU A 110 13.39 6.85 -2.50
CA GLU A 110 14.07 6.53 -1.23
C GLU A 110 13.67 5.14 -0.70
N LEU A 111 12.43 4.70 -0.99
CA LEU A 111 11.86 3.42 -0.59
C LEU A 111 11.21 2.72 -1.77
N LEU A 112 11.62 1.49 -2.06
CA LEU A 112 10.95 0.59 -2.98
C LEU A 112 10.36 -0.58 -2.19
N ILE A 113 9.04 -0.58 -2.04
CA ILE A 113 8.31 -1.67 -1.41
C ILE A 113 8.05 -2.73 -2.47
N LEU A 114 8.61 -3.92 -2.27
CA LEU A 114 8.40 -5.06 -3.15
C LEU A 114 7.21 -5.87 -2.63
N GLY A 115 6.11 -5.88 -3.39
CA GLY A 115 4.87 -6.55 -3.00
C GLY A 115 5.02 -8.07 -2.96
N GLY A 116 4.76 -8.68 -1.82
CA GLY A 116 4.82 -10.13 -1.62
C GLY A 116 5.77 -10.54 -0.50
N GLU A 117 6.14 -11.82 -0.50
CA GLU A 117 7.08 -12.37 0.47
C GLU A 117 8.43 -12.67 -0.20
N ALA A 118 9.52 -12.34 0.50
CA ALA A 118 10.89 -12.56 0.00
C ALA A 118 11.20 -14.03 -0.39
N ARG A 119 10.46 -14.99 0.16
CA ARG A 119 10.66 -16.44 -0.06
C ARG A 119 9.82 -17.03 -1.18
N VAL A 120 8.87 -16.31 -1.75
CA VAL A 120 8.01 -16.81 -2.85
C VAL A 120 8.70 -16.62 -4.21
N GLY A 121 9.99 -16.99 -4.30
CA GLY A 121 10.87 -16.66 -5.41
C GLY A 121 10.79 -17.56 -6.65
N SER A 122 9.98 -18.61 -6.66
CA SER A 122 9.96 -19.55 -7.81
C SER A 122 8.89 -19.23 -8.85
N ALA A 123 7.89 -18.43 -8.53
CA ALA A 123 6.86 -18.05 -9.49
C ALA A 123 7.40 -16.97 -10.45
N ARG A 124 7.18 -17.18 -11.76
CA ARG A 124 7.65 -16.28 -12.84
C ARG A 124 7.25 -14.81 -12.61
N ALA A 125 6.10 -14.57 -12.00
CA ALA A 125 5.61 -13.24 -11.65
C ALA A 125 6.58 -12.44 -10.75
N TYR A 126 7.34 -13.12 -9.88
CA TYR A 126 8.26 -12.49 -8.95
C TYR A 126 9.65 -12.19 -9.55
N THR A 127 9.96 -12.73 -10.76
CA THR A 127 11.27 -12.55 -11.39
C THR A 127 11.62 -11.06 -11.56
N ILE A 128 10.62 -10.21 -11.85
CA ILE A 128 10.84 -8.77 -12.03
C ILE A 128 11.33 -8.09 -10.74
N LEU A 129 10.92 -8.56 -9.56
CA LEU A 129 11.32 -7.99 -8.28
C LEU A 129 12.81 -8.28 -7.95
N HIS A 130 13.41 -9.23 -8.66
CA HIS A 130 14.83 -9.58 -8.56
C HIS A 130 15.64 -9.10 -9.77
N HIS A 131 15.06 -8.23 -10.62
CA HIS A 131 15.70 -7.76 -11.85
C HIS A 131 17.04 -7.05 -11.53
N PRO A 132 18.13 -7.34 -12.28
CA PRO A 132 19.45 -6.74 -12.03
C PRO A 132 19.44 -5.21 -11.99
N ALA A 133 18.60 -4.55 -12.81
CA ALA A 133 18.46 -3.10 -12.79
C ALA A 133 17.97 -2.56 -11.44
N LEU A 134 17.08 -3.27 -10.73
CA LEU A 134 16.67 -2.89 -9.37
C LEU A 134 17.83 -3.05 -8.39
N GLN A 135 18.70 -4.04 -8.59
CA GLN A 135 19.86 -4.23 -7.74
C GLN A 135 20.87 -3.06 -7.84
N ALA A 136 20.89 -2.36 -8.98
CA ALA A 136 21.71 -1.14 -9.16
C ALA A 136 21.25 0.03 -8.27
N LEU A 137 20.04 -0.03 -7.71
CA LEU A 137 19.52 0.95 -6.73
C LEU A 137 20.05 0.73 -5.31
N LYS A 138 20.70 -0.42 -5.02
CA LYS A 138 21.28 -0.70 -3.70
C LYS A 138 22.21 0.42 -3.25
N GLY A 139 22.09 0.82 -1.98
CA GLY A 139 22.85 1.92 -1.39
C GLY A 139 22.26 3.32 -1.62
N ARG A 140 21.26 3.47 -2.50
CA ARG A 140 20.52 4.72 -2.72
C ARG A 140 19.04 4.60 -2.38
N THR A 141 18.48 3.41 -2.58
CA THR A 141 17.08 3.06 -2.33
C THR A 141 17.01 1.96 -1.29
N THR A 142 16.20 2.11 -0.28
CA THR A 142 15.83 1.03 0.63
C THR A 142 14.83 0.12 -0.09
N MET A 143 15.17 -1.15 -0.25
CA MET A 143 14.31 -2.13 -0.91
C MET A 143 13.90 -3.20 0.09
N GLU A 144 12.61 -3.34 0.33
CA GLU A 144 12.06 -4.27 1.31
C GLU A 144 10.79 -4.94 0.79
N PHE A 145 10.62 -6.20 1.16
CA PHE A 145 9.39 -6.92 0.88
C PHE A 145 8.32 -6.61 1.92
N ALA A 146 7.08 -6.51 1.46
CA ALA A 146 5.91 -6.38 2.33
C ALA A 146 4.75 -7.22 1.81
N SER A 147 4.06 -7.91 2.71
CA SER A 147 2.83 -8.63 2.37
C SER A 147 1.74 -7.65 1.96
N LEU A 148 1.08 -7.93 0.85
CA LEU A 148 -0.06 -7.17 0.35
C LEU A 148 -1.40 -7.79 0.77
N THR A 149 -1.39 -8.87 1.54
CA THR A 149 -2.62 -9.57 1.96
C THR A 149 -3.70 -8.64 2.51
N PRO A 150 -3.39 -7.64 3.37
CA PRO A 150 -4.42 -6.71 3.86
C PRO A 150 -5.05 -5.83 2.78
N LEU A 151 -4.39 -5.69 1.62
CA LEU A 151 -4.82 -4.82 0.52
C LEU A 151 -5.56 -5.56 -0.59
N LEU A 152 -5.51 -6.91 -0.62
CA LEU A 152 -6.13 -7.72 -1.68
C LEU A 152 -7.66 -7.66 -1.65
N CYS A 153 -8.24 -7.59 -0.45
CA CYS A 153 -9.68 -7.45 -0.24
C CYS A 153 -9.91 -6.25 0.67
N PRO A 154 -10.16 -5.05 0.14
CA PRO A 154 -10.28 -3.84 0.94
C PRO A 154 -11.39 -3.93 2.00
N GLY A 155 -11.01 -3.61 3.24
CA GLY A 155 -11.88 -3.58 4.41
C GLY A 155 -11.25 -2.78 5.54
N PRO A 156 -11.90 -2.67 6.72
CA PRO A 156 -11.34 -1.95 7.87
C PRO A 156 -9.94 -2.41 8.27
N TRP A 157 -9.64 -3.70 8.08
CA TRP A 157 -8.31 -4.31 8.35
C TRP A 157 -7.21 -3.86 7.41
N SER A 158 -7.54 -3.22 6.27
CA SER A 158 -6.53 -2.81 5.28
C SER A 158 -5.56 -1.77 5.85
N VAL A 159 -6.00 -0.97 6.82
CA VAL A 159 -5.15 0.02 7.49
C VAL A 159 -4.02 -0.62 8.30
N GLY A 160 -4.14 -1.90 8.68
CA GLY A 160 -3.06 -2.65 9.33
C GLY A 160 -1.76 -2.69 8.51
N ALA A 161 -1.83 -2.54 7.17
CA ALA A 161 -0.65 -2.39 6.33
C ALA A 161 0.15 -1.12 6.65
N ALA A 162 -0.49 -0.08 7.20
CA ALA A 162 0.16 1.20 7.50
C ALA A 162 1.28 1.06 8.55
N LYS A 163 1.14 0.12 9.49
CA LYS A 163 2.21 -0.15 10.47
C LYS A 163 3.48 -0.61 9.76
N THR A 164 3.37 -1.63 8.89
CA THR A 164 4.49 -2.15 8.12
C THR A 164 5.09 -1.06 7.22
N PHE A 165 4.27 -0.33 6.49
CA PHE A 165 4.74 0.74 5.61
C PHE A 165 5.42 1.87 6.39
N GLY A 166 4.91 2.24 7.56
CA GLY A 166 5.53 3.22 8.45
C GLY A 166 6.89 2.75 8.99
N ASP A 167 7.03 1.46 9.35
CA ASP A 167 8.31 0.88 9.77
C ASP A 167 9.35 0.96 8.63
N LEU A 168 8.94 0.62 7.40
CA LEU A 168 9.78 0.71 6.21
C LEU A 168 10.16 2.17 5.87
N ALA A 169 9.22 3.09 5.98
CA ALA A 169 9.46 4.52 5.76
C ALA A 169 10.47 5.08 6.78
N ARG A 170 10.37 4.71 8.05
CA ARG A 170 11.34 5.11 9.09
C ARG A 170 12.72 4.51 8.80
N LYS A 171 12.79 3.24 8.38
CA LYS A 171 14.04 2.60 7.98
C LYS A 171 14.69 3.33 6.80
N ALA A 172 13.93 3.65 5.76
CA ALA A 172 14.42 4.39 4.61
C ALA A 172 14.93 5.77 5.01
N ARG A 173 14.19 6.48 5.88
CA ARG A 173 14.60 7.80 6.38
C ARG A 173 15.90 7.73 7.18
N ALA A 174 16.10 6.69 7.98
CA ALA A 174 17.32 6.51 8.77
C ALA A 174 18.55 6.23 7.89
N LEU A 175 18.37 5.54 6.77
CA LEU A 175 19.43 5.16 5.83
C LEU A 175 19.70 6.23 4.75
N ALA A 176 18.81 7.23 4.61
CA ALA A 176 19.00 8.32 3.65
C ALA A 176 20.31 9.08 3.94
N PRO A 177 21.17 9.31 2.93
CA PRO A 177 22.42 10.03 3.13
C PRO A 177 22.15 11.45 3.65
N ALA A 178 22.99 11.92 4.55
CA ALA A 178 22.86 13.22 5.25
C ALA A 178 22.72 14.43 4.31
N LYS A 179 23.09 14.30 3.03
CA LYS A 179 22.99 15.35 1.99
C LYS A 179 21.55 15.66 1.52
N ALA A 180 20.56 14.85 1.84
CA ALA A 180 19.17 15.08 1.45
C ALA A 180 18.35 15.82 2.51
N ARG A 181 18.98 16.34 3.57
CA ARG A 181 18.30 16.98 4.72
C ARG A 181 18.34 18.52 4.70
N HIS A 182 18.68 19.11 3.53
CA HIS A 182 18.71 20.58 3.36
C HIS A 182 17.65 21.04 2.39
#